data_c2e47aadea0f2917d295b3ec8809fa41
#
_entry.id   c2e47aadea0f2917d295b3ec8809fa41
#
_cell.length_a   1.000
_cell.length_b   1.000
_cell.length_c   1.000
_cell.angle_alpha   90.00
_cell.angle_beta   90.00
_cell.angle_gamma   90.00
#
_symmetry.space_group_name_H-M   'P 1'
#
loop_
_entity.id
_entity.type
_entity.pdbx_description
1 polymer ?
#
loop_
_entity_poly.entity_id
_entity_poly.type
_entity_poly.pdbx_seq_one_letter_code
_entity_poly.pdbx_strand_id
1 'polypeptide(L)'
;MVSKYCRLSSPCSDLIIKTRPHAEIIWWGSALKHFSPDDCASLERPVANGRLDIDTPLTLMAENALGLFSSPGLEGHRNGLDASPVFYTVDVEHTENTLRLTSEDSVAGLRLVSELVMTPSGILKVRHALTNLREGDWQINRFAITLPLAERAEEVMAFHGRWTREFQPHRVRLTHDAFVLENRRGRTSHEHFPALIVGTPGFSEQQGEVWAVHLGWSGNHRMRCEAKTDGRRYVQAEALWMPGEKALRKNETLYTPWLYACHSADGLNGMSQQYHRFLRDEIIRFPEQKPRPVHLNTWEGIYFNHNPDYIMQMAERAAALGVERFIIDDGWFKGRNDDRAALGDWYTDEQKYPNGLMPVIKHVKSLGMEFGIWVEPEMINPDSDLFRLHPDWVLSMPVYSA
;
A
#
# COMPACT_ATOMS: atom_id res chain seq x y z
N MET A 1 -20.00 29.83 6.76
CA MET A 1 -18.89 29.65 7.73
C MET A 1 -18.41 28.21 7.57
N VAL A 2 -17.11 28.00 7.40
CA VAL A 2 -16.53 26.65 7.33
C VAL A 2 -16.67 26.01 8.72
N SER A 3 -17.21 24.80 8.80
CA SER A 3 -17.38 24.08 10.07
C SER A 3 -16.02 23.82 10.74
N LYS A 4 -15.92 24.06 12.05
CA LYS A 4 -14.72 23.73 12.85
C LYS A 4 -14.44 22.22 12.86
N TYR A 5 -15.48 21.41 12.77
CA TYR A 5 -15.41 19.96 12.77
C TYR A 5 -16.11 19.39 11.54
N CYS A 6 -15.54 18.32 10.99
CA CYS A 6 -16.13 17.50 9.94
C CYS A 6 -16.18 16.04 10.40
N ARG A 7 -17.24 15.34 10.03
CA ARG A 7 -17.43 13.92 10.31
C ARG A 7 -17.57 13.16 9.00
N LEU A 8 -16.83 12.06 8.87
CA LEU A 8 -17.01 11.06 7.83
C LEU A 8 -17.48 9.77 8.50
N SER A 9 -18.57 9.19 8.02
CA SER A 9 -19.24 8.07 8.68
C SER A 9 -19.41 6.88 7.75
N SER A 10 -19.38 5.70 8.37
CA SER A 10 -19.80 4.43 7.77
C SER A 10 -20.64 3.65 8.80
N PRO A 11 -21.27 2.53 8.42
CA PRO A 11 -22.02 1.71 9.37
C PRO A 11 -21.17 1.17 10.54
N CYS A 12 -19.86 1.04 10.38
CA CYS A 12 -18.96 0.43 11.36
C CYS A 12 -17.97 1.40 12.01
N SER A 13 -17.69 2.56 11.41
CA SER A 13 -16.72 3.48 11.95
C SER A 13 -16.99 4.95 11.61
N ASP A 14 -16.50 5.83 12.47
CA ASP A 14 -16.51 7.27 12.30
C ASP A 14 -15.09 7.83 12.33
N LEU A 15 -14.90 8.88 11.55
CA LEU A 15 -13.75 9.75 11.59
C LEU A 15 -14.24 11.18 11.87
N ILE A 16 -13.69 11.83 12.89
CA ILE A 16 -13.99 13.25 13.19
C ILE A 16 -12.70 14.04 13.15
N ILE A 17 -12.74 15.13 12.39
CA ILE A 17 -11.60 16.00 12.16
C ILE A 17 -11.94 17.42 12.62
N LYS A 18 -11.07 17.95 13.45
CA LYS A 18 -10.96 19.39 13.69
C LYS A 18 -10.19 19.99 12.53
N THR A 19 -10.81 20.94 11.84
CA THR A 19 -10.28 21.46 10.59
C THR A 19 -9.33 22.64 10.76
N ARG A 20 -9.44 23.40 11.89
CA ARG A 20 -8.74 24.66 12.10
C ARG A 20 -8.18 24.78 13.53
N PRO A 21 -7.05 25.49 13.74
CA PRO A 21 -6.19 26.15 12.72
C PRO A 21 -5.42 25.13 11.87
N HIS A 22 -5.13 23.96 12.43
CA HIS A 22 -4.46 22.82 11.81
C HIS A 22 -5.42 21.64 11.69
N ALA A 23 -5.27 20.82 10.65
CA ALA A 23 -6.09 19.63 10.46
C ALA A 23 -5.65 18.51 11.42
N GLU A 24 -6.55 18.11 12.32
CA GLU A 24 -6.29 17.13 13.38
C GLU A 24 -7.44 16.13 13.49
N ILE A 25 -7.16 14.85 13.39
CA ILE A 25 -8.15 13.79 13.64
C ILE A 25 -8.30 13.65 15.15
N ILE A 26 -9.51 13.94 15.66
CA ILE A 26 -9.84 13.86 17.08
C ILE A 26 -10.60 12.57 17.45
N TRP A 27 -11.12 11.85 16.46
CA TRP A 27 -11.70 10.54 16.61
C TRP A 27 -11.50 9.70 15.35
N TRP A 28 -11.08 8.48 15.50
CA TRP A 28 -11.12 7.41 14.50
C TRP A 28 -11.35 6.08 15.22
N GLY A 29 -12.53 5.53 15.09
CA GLY A 29 -12.95 4.34 15.83
C GLY A 29 -14.36 3.92 15.49
N SER A 30 -15.00 3.18 16.38
CA SER A 30 -16.39 2.72 16.23
C SER A 30 -17.34 3.86 15.91
N ALA A 31 -18.40 3.56 15.15
CA ALA A 31 -19.44 4.52 14.82
C ALA A 31 -20.11 5.08 16.08
N LEU A 32 -20.18 6.40 16.20
CA LEU A 32 -20.72 7.12 17.33
C LEU A 32 -22.23 7.28 17.15
N LYS A 33 -22.99 6.44 17.83
CA LYS A 33 -24.47 6.52 17.89
C LYS A 33 -24.85 7.70 18.80
N HIS A 34 -25.86 8.45 18.41
CA HIS A 34 -26.39 9.59 19.19
C HIS A 34 -25.38 10.74 19.45
N PHE A 35 -24.35 10.84 18.59
CA PHE A 35 -23.33 11.89 18.66
C PHE A 35 -23.69 13.06 17.74
N SER A 36 -23.72 14.27 18.31
CA SER A 36 -24.07 15.51 17.61
C SER A 36 -22.81 16.34 17.25
N PRO A 37 -22.90 17.31 16.34
CA PRO A 37 -21.83 18.25 16.08
C PRO A 37 -21.37 19.04 17.32
N ASP A 38 -22.29 19.29 18.28
CA ASP A 38 -21.98 20.01 19.51
C ASP A 38 -21.11 19.19 20.48
N ASP A 39 -21.12 17.85 20.34
CA ASP A 39 -20.32 16.95 21.15
C ASP A 39 -18.85 16.87 20.69
N CYS A 40 -18.53 17.37 19.49
CA CYS A 40 -17.18 17.25 18.91
C CYS A 40 -16.09 17.85 19.81
N ALA A 41 -16.39 18.96 20.50
CA ALA A 41 -15.43 19.60 21.40
C ALA A 41 -15.03 18.70 22.58
N SER A 42 -15.89 17.76 22.98
CA SER A 42 -15.60 16.81 24.08
C SER A 42 -14.57 15.74 23.70
N LEU A 43 -14.34 15.55 22.41
CA LEU A 43 -13.32 14.63 21.90
C LEU A 43 -11.93 15.28 21.79
N GLU A 44 -11.84 16.60 21.87
CA GLU A 44 -10.54 17.26 21.90
C GLU A 44 -9.79 16.87 23.19
N ARG A 45 -8.50 16.62 23.08
CA ARG A 45 -7.66 16.31 24.23
C ARG A 45 -7.60 17.51 25.16
N PRO A 46 -7.90 17.38 26.45
CA PRO A 46 -7.79 18.47 27.40
C PRO A 46 -6.32 18.85 27.60
N VAL A 47 -6.05 20.15 27.49
CA VAL A 47 -4.71 20.73 27.73
C VAL A 47 -4.55 20.98 29.22
N ALA A 48 -3.57 20.32 29.85
CA ALA A 48 -3.27 20.53 31.26
C ALA A 48 -2.43 21.81 31.46
N ASN A 49 -2.85 22.68 32.38
CA ASN A 49 -2.09 23.89 32.67
C ASN A 49 -0.64 23.60 33.07
N GLY A 50 0.30 24.31 32.45
CA GLY A 50 1.73 24.21 32.75
C GLY A 50 2.46 23.03 32.11
N ARG A 51 1.86 22.33 31.15
CA ARG A 51 2.49 21.21 30.44
C ARG A 51 2.64 21.52 28.96
N LEU A 52 3.56 22.40 28.64
CA LEU A 52 3.78 22.89 27.27
C LEU A 52 4.34 21.82 26.30
N ASP A 53 4.99 20.80 26.81
CA ASP A 53 5.66 19.74 26.07
C ASP A 53 4.74 18.61 25.58
N ILE A 54 3.54 18.49 26.15
CA ILE A 54 2.56 17.45 25.79
C ILE A 54 1.31 17.97 25.10
N ASP A 55 1.20 19.26 24.94
CA ASP A 55 -0.01 19.93 24.43
C ASP A 55 0.05 20.21 22.93
N THR A 56 1.04 19.66 22.24
CA THR A 56 1.22 19.85 20.81
C THR A 56 0.21 19.05 20.02
N PRO A 57 -0.43 19.64 18.97
CA PRO A 57 -1.39 18.92 18.16
C PRO A 57 -0.73 17.77 17.38
N LEU A 58 -1.40 16.64 17.29
CA LEU A 58 -1.06 15.57 16.35
C LEU A 58 -1.85 15.80 15.05
N THR A 59 -1.29 16.60 14.18
CA THR A 59 -1.89 16.95 12.90
C THR A 59 -1.72 15.86 11.84
N LEU A 60 -2.34 16.01 10.68
CA LEU A 60 -2.17 15.09 9.55
C LEU A 60 -0.72 15.01 9.03
N MET A 61 0.11 16.01 9.34
CA MET A 61 1.55 16.05 8.97
C MET A 61 2.50 15.86 10.15
N ALA A 62 1.99 15.80 11.39
CA ALA A 62 2.83 15.63 12.58
C ALA A 62 4.02 16.63 12.60
N GLU A 63 3.74 17.94 12.46
CA GLU A 63 4.76 18.97 12.26
C GLU A 63 5.64 19.19 13.50
N ASN A 64 6.96 19.08 13.33
CA ASN A 64 7.93 19.35 14.40
C ASN A 64 7.92 20.81 14.86
N ALA A 65 7.66 21.76 13.97
CA ALA A 65 7.61 23.19 14.33
C ALA A 65 6.45 23.54 15.25
N LEU A 66 5.43 22.70 15.37
CA LEU A 66 4.38 22.83 16.39
C LEU A 66 4.79 22.26 17.75
N GLY A 67 6.01 21.73 17.90
CA GLY A 67 6.54 21.12 19.13
C GLY A 67 6.32 19.62 19.25
N LEU A 68 5.83 18.96 18.21
CA LEU A 68 5.72 17.50 18.17
C LEU A 68 7.08 16.89 17.79
N PHE A 69 7.95 16.66 18.77
CA PHE A 69 9.30 16.12 18.57
C PHE A 69 9.27 14.59 18.35
N SER A 70 8.72 14.19 17.22
CA SER A 70 8.65 12.83 16.71
C SER A 70 8.97 12.85 15.22
N SER A 71 8.81 11.74 14.54
CA SER A 71 9.01 11.65 13.09
C SER A 71 7.90 12.46 12.37
N PRO A 72 8.22 13.57 11.69
CA PRO A 72 7.20 14.36 11.01
C PRO A 72 6.69 13.65 9.76
N GLY A 73 5.50 14.04 9.28
CA GLY A 73 4.95 13.53 8.03
C GLY A 73 5.65 14.10 6.79
N LEU A 74 6.27 15.27 6.91
CA LEU A 74 7.00 15.91 5.83
C LEU A 74 8.40 16.31 6.28
N GLU A 75 9.41 15.83 5.56
CA GLU A 75 10.80 16.23 5.69
C GLU A 75 11.33 16.71 4.33
N GLY A 76 11.95 17.86 4.32
CA GLY A 76 12.50 18.42 3.09
C GLY A 76 13.06 19.82 3.33
N HIS A 77 13.55 20.45 2.30
CA HIS A 77 14.15 21.77 2.40
C HIS A 77 14.32 22.45 1.04
N ARG A 78 14.48 23.76 1.05
CA ARG A 78 14.95 24.56 -0.08
C ARG A 78 16.34 25.08 0.23
N ASN A 79 17.37 24.46 -0.36
CA ASN A 79 18.78 24.80 -0.09
C ASN A 79 19.15 24.85 1.40
N GLY A 80 18.65 23.90 2.19
CA GLY A 80 18.88 23.85 3.64
C GLY A 80 17.96 24.74 4.48
N LEU A 81 17.09 25.52 3.86
CA LEU A 81 16.11 26.38 4.51
C LEU A 81 14.69 25.80 4.41
N ASP A 82 13.73 26.38 5.12
CA ASP A 82 12.29 26.01 5.11
C ASP A 82 12.06 24.54 5.52
N ALA A 83 12.89 23.97 6.40
CA ALA A 83 12.91 22.55 6.72
C ALA A 83 11.80 22.10 7.70
N SER A 84 11.09 23.04 8.33
CA SER A 84 10.06 22.73 9.34
C SER A 84 8.76 23.49 9.02
N PRO A 85 8.05 23.09 7.95
CA PRO A 85 6.82 23.75 7.56
C PRO A 85 5.70 23.54 8.58
N VAL A 86 4.78 24.52 8.66
CA VAL A 86 3.56 24.49 9.46
C VAL A 86 2.37 24.80 8.57
N PHE A 87 1.44 23.86 8.46
CA PHE A 87 0.28 23.99 7.59
C PHE A 87 -0.94 24.53 8.32
N TYR A 88 -1.45 25.67 7.87
CA TYR A 88 -2.70 26.27 8.33
C TYR A 88 -3.80 25.98 7.31
N THR A 89 -4.93 25.47 7.77
CA THR A 89 -6.06 25.17 6.88
C THR A 89 -6.69 26.46 6.34
N VAL A 90 -6.66 26.62 5.03
CA VAL A 90 -7.21 27.78 4.32
C VAL A 90 -8.57 27.49 3.70
N ASP A 91 -8.82 26.25 3.25
CA ASP A 91 -10.09 25.85 2.67
C ASP A 91 -10.52 24.43 3.08
N VAL A 92 -11.84 24.19 3.10
CA VAL A 92 -12.46 22.91 3.48
C VAL A 92 -13.65 22.63 2.57
N GLU A 93 -13.56 21.57 1.80
CA GLU A 93 -14.66 21.02 1.02
C GLU A 93 -15.12 19.71 1.69
N HIS A 94 -16.39 19.64 2.07
CA HIS A 94 -16.94 18.50 2.80
C HIS A 94 -18.27 18.05 2.21
N THR A 95 -18.39 16.75 1.97
CA THR A 95 -19.63 16.06 1.62
C THR A 95 -19.91 14.96 2.65
N GLU A 96 -20.95 14.17 2.48
CA GLU A 96 -21.31 13.09 3.41
C GLU A 96 -20.15 12.11 3.66
N ASN A 97 -19.39 11.76 2.64
CA ASN A 97 -18.36 10.73 2.70
C ASN A 97 -16.97 11.19 2.23
N THR A 98 -16.82 12.46 1.85
CA THR A 98 -15.53 13.00 1.39
C THR A 98 -15.17 14.28 2.13
N LEU A 99 -13.90 14.44 2.42
CA LEU A 99 -13.33 15.65 2.97
C LEU A 99 -12.06 16.00 2.23
N ARG A 100 -11.98 17.23 1.74
CA ARG A 100 -10.79 17.78 1.10
C ARG A 100 -10.38 19.04 1.86
N LEU A 101 -9.18 19.00 2.44
CA LEU A 101 -8.59 20.10 3.21
C LEU A 101 -7.44 20.70 2.39
N THR A 102 -7.50 21.99 2.16
CA THR A 102 -6.37 22.76 1.62
C THR A 102 -5.70 23.52 2.74
N SER A 103 -4.41 23.28 2.93
CA SER A 103 -3.60 23.95 3.95
C SER A 103 -2.35 24.55 3.33
N GLU A 104 -1.86 25.65 3.87
CA GLU A 104 -0.69 26.35 3.34
C GLU A 104 0.28 26.73 4.46
N ASP A 105 1.56 26.67 4.11
CA ASP A 105 2.64 27.35 4.83
C ASP A 105 3.14 28.50 3.95
N SER A 106 2.84 29.73 4.35
CA SER A 106 3.22 30.94 3.61
C SER A 106 4.72 31.25 3.69
N VAL A 107 5.42 30.77 4.74
CA VAL A 107 6.87 30.96 4.92
C VAL A 107 7.64 30.01 4.01
N ALA A 108 7.36 28.71 4.09
CA ALA A 108 7.97 27.73 3.19
C ALA A 108 7.43 27.82 1.75
N GLY A 109 6.28 28.46 1.54
CA GLY A 109 5.61 28.57 0.25
C GLY A 109 5.16 27.19 -0.26
N LEU A 110 4.53 26.42 0.62
CA LEU A 110 4.03 25.08 0.33
C LEU A 110 2.51 25.03 0.51
N ARG A 111 1.85 24.28 -0.37
CA ARG A 111 0.43 23.92 -0.25
C ARG A 111 0.29 22.42 -0.09
N LEU A 112 -0.48 22.03 0.92
CA LEU A 112 -0.86 20.65 1.19
C LEU A 112 -2.37 20.50 0.94
N VAL A 113 -2.75 19.55 0.10
CA VAL A 113 -4.15 19.14 -0.05
C VAL A 113 -4.27 17.72 0.51
N SER A 114 -5.14 17.56 1.51
CA SER A 114 -5.44 16.27 2.12
C SER A 114 -6.83 15.80 1.67
N GLU A 115 -6.89 14.65 1.04
CA GLU A 115 -8.14 14.01 0.59
C GLU A 115 -8.44 12.81 1.48
N LEU A 116 -9.62 12.79 2.10
CA LEU A 116 -10.11 11.71 2.94
C LEU A 116 -11.48 11.26 2.43
N VAL A 117 -11.64 9.96 2.25
CA VAL A 117 -12.90 9.37 1.77
C VAL A 117 -13.26 8.18 2.66
N MET A 118 -14.45 8.19 3.23
CA MET A 118 -15.00 7.04 3.95
C MET A 118 -15.91 6.24 3.00
N THR A 119 -15.55 4.99 2.76
CA THR A 119 -16.36 4.12 1.89
C THR A 119 -17.54 3.50 2.65
N PRO A 120 -18.60 3.05 1.96
CA PRO A 120 -19.71 2.33 2.60
C PRO A 120 -19.27 1.05 3.32
N SER A 121 -18.17 0.42 2.87
CA SER A 121 -17.57 -0.76 3.51
C SER A 121 -16.79 -0.46 4.79
N GLY A 122 -16.58 0.84 5.13
CA GLY A 122 -15.84 1.27 6.31
C GLY A 122 -14.34 1.47 6.07
N ILE A 123 -13.89 1.46 4.83
CA ILE A 123 -12.50 1.79 4.49
C ILE A 123 -12.35 3.31 4.39
N LEU A 124 -11.44 3.86 5.18
CA LEU A 124 -10.95 5.22 5.08
C LEU A 124 -9.81 5.26 4.07
N LYS A 125 -10.00 6.00 2.99
CA LYS A 125 -8.96 6.28 1.99
C LYS A 125 -8.35 7.64 2.29
N VAL A 126 -7.02 7.72 2.37
CA VAL A 126 -6.31 8.99 2.61
C VAL A 126 -5.21 9.18 1.59
N ARG A 127 -5.08 10.40 1.09
CA ARG A 127 -3.99 10.81 0.20
C ARG A 127 -3.65 12.27 0.45
N HIS A 128 -2.37 12.61 0.31
CA HIS A 128 -1.89 13.99 0.33
C HIS A 128 -1.31 14.39 -1.02
N ALA A 129 -1.44 15.67 -1.36
CA ALA A 129 -0.77 16.30 -2.48
C ALA A 129 0.01 17.53 -1.97
N LEU A 130 1.31 17.57 -2.22
CA LEU A 130 2.19 18.68 -1.84
C LEU A 130 2.59 19.46 -3.08
N THR A 131 2.37 20.78 -3.07
CA THR A 131 2.73 21.69 -4.16
C THR A 131 3.73 22.73 -3.67
N ASN A 132 4.83 22.94 -4.40
CA ASN A 132 5.72 24.06 -4.18
C ASN A 132 5.18 25.32 -4.87
N LEU A 133 4.87 26.37 -4.11
CA LEU A 133 4.31 27.64 -4.61
C LEU A 133 5.37 28.70 -4.92
N ARG A 134 6.62 28.50 -4.52
CA ARG A 134 7.72 29.49 -4.62
C ARG A 134 8.77 29.08 -5.64
N GLU A 135 9.58 30.05 -6.05
CA GLU A 135 10.79 29.79 -6.81
C GLU A 135 11.83 29.01 -5.97
N GLY A 136 12.64 28.23 -6.66
CA GLY A 136 13.62 27.32 -6.08
C GLY A 136 13.01 25.96 -5.73
N ASP A 137 13.75 24.92 -6.08
CA ASP A 137 13.30 23.52 -5.89
C ASP A 137 13.23 23.19 -4.40
N TRP A 138 12.13 22.60 -3.99
CA TRP A 138 11.96 22.07 -2.64
C TRP A 138 12.28 20.55 -2.65
N GLN A 139 13.41 20.20 -2.03
CA GLN A 139 13.85 18.80 -1.94
C GLN A 139 12.98 18.04 -0.95
N ILE A 140 12.53 16.85 -1.34
CA ILE A 140 11.71 15.98 -0.49
C ILE A 140 12.56 14.82 -0.01
N ASN A 141 12.67 14.66 1.30
CA ASN A 141 13.30 13.49 1.93
C ASN A 141 12.25 12.51 2.45
N ARG A 142 11.07 13.02 2.82
CA ARG A 142 9.97 12.24 3.36
C ARG A 142 8.62 12.90 3.08
N PHE A 143 7.61 12.08 2.74
CA PHE A 143 6.22 12.53 2.61
C PHE A 143 5.29 11.39 2.99
N ALA A 144 4.82 11.39 4.23
CA ALA A 144 4.05 10.33 4.87
C ALA A 144 2.63 10.77 5.20
N ILE A 145 1.70 9.84 5.17
CA ILE A 145 0.36 9.99 5.74
C ILE A 145 0.41 9.60 7.21
N THR A 146 -0.11 10.44 8.10
CA THR A 146 -0.17 10.21 9.54
C THR A 146 -1.62 10.02 9.98
N LEU A 147 -1.92 8.91 10.68
CA LEU A 147 -3.21 8.65 11.30
C LEU A 147 -3.03 8.36 12.79
N PRO A 148 -3.78 9.03 13.68
CA PRO A 148 -3.75 8.72 15.10
C PRO A 148 -4.39 7.35 15.37
N LEU A 149 -3.95 6.73 16.44
CA LEU A 149 -4.51 5.50 16.97
C LEU A 149 -5.04 5.75 18.38
N ALA A 150 -6.00 4.97 18.82
CA ALA A 150 -6.43 5.02 20.21
C ALA A 150 -5.28 4.60 21.14
N GLU A 151 -5.21 5.19 22.35
CA GLU A 151 -4.16 4.89 23.32
C GLU A 151 -4.11 3.40 23.72
N ARG A 152 -5.25 2.70 23.65
CA ARG A 152 -5.37 1.25 23.88
C ARG A 152 -4.84 0.36 22.76
N ALA A 153 -4.46 0.93 21.61
CA ALA A 153 -3.87 0.18 20.48
C ALA A 153 -2.39 -0.08 20.76
N GLU A 154 -2.08 -1.12 21.54
CA GLU A 154 -0.75 -1.39 22.08
C GLU A 154 -0.03 -2.57 21.47
N GLU A 155 -0.64 -3.29 20.55
CA GLU A 155 -0.03 -4.45 19.91
C GLU A 155 -0.03 -4.28 18.39
N VAL A 156 1.17 -4.34 17.80
CA VAL A 156 1.37 -4.27 16.34
C VAL A 156 1.48 -5.68 15.80
N MET A 157 0.76 -5.96 14.72
CA MET A 157 0.92 -7.16 13.90
C MET A 157 1.35 -6.75 12.51
N ALA A 158 2.45 -7.33 12.04
CA ALA A 158 3.00 -7.19 10.71
C ALA A 158 3.26 -8.56 10.08
N PHE A 159 3.50 -8.58 8.77
CA PHE A 159 3.81 -9.80 8.04
C PHE A 159 5.21 -9.71 7.46
N HIS A 160 5.96 -10.79 7.58
CA HIS A 160 7.29 -10.93 7.01
C HIS A 160 7.44 -12.30 6.37
N GLY A 161 8.57 -12.55 5.74
CA GLY A 161 8.84 -13.87 5.19
C GLY A 161 9.87 -13.82 4.07
N ARG A 162 9.95 -14.92 3.37
CA ARG A 162 10.79 -15.12 2.20
C ARG A 162 10.08 -16.06 1.23
N TRP A 163 10.61 -16.21 0.04
CA TRP A 163 10.12 -17.21 -0.92
C TRP A 163 10.01 -18.60 -0.25
N THR A 164 8.91 -19.29 -0.47
CA THR A 164 8.45 -20.53 0.17
C THR A 164 8.16 -20.45 1.68
N ARG A 165 8.17 -19.26 2.26
CA ARG A 165 7.77 -19.00 3.65
C ARG A 165 7.23 -17.56 3.78
N GLU A 166 6.22 -17.25 3.00
CA GLU A 166 5.58 -15.95 2.93
C GLU A 166 4.61 -15.73 4.08
N PHE A 167 4.24 -14.46 4.30
CA PHE A 167 3.16 -14.04 5.20
C PHE A 167 3.22 -14.63 6.62
N GLN A 168 4.42 -14.68 7.21
CA GLN A 168 4.55 -15.09 8.60
C GLN A 168 4.12 -13.93 9.52
N PRO A 169 3.06 -14.09 10.34
CA PRO A 169 2.62 -13.04 11.24
C PRO A 169 3.64 -12.82 12.36
N HIS A 170 3.90 -11.57 12.66
CA HIS A 170 4.78 -11.13 13.75
C HIS A 170 4.05 -10.11 14.61
N ARG A 171 4.02 -10.32 15.91
CA ARG A 171 3.34 -9.46 16.88
C ARG A 171 4.34 -8.86 17.86
N VAL A 172 4.21 -7.55 18.10
CA VAL A 172 5.07 -6.79 19.01
C VAL A 172 4.22 -5.89 19.90
N ARG A 173 4.47 -5.91 21.22
CA ARG A 173 3.92 -4.89 22.13
C ARG A 173 4.59 -3.54 21.87
N LEU A 174 3.79 -2.54 21.61
CA LEU A 174 4.21 -1.16 21.41
C LEU A 174 4.01 -0.38 22.72
N THR A 175 5.00 -0.41 23.60
CA THR A 175 4.95 0.27 24.89
C THR A 175 5.47 1.71 24.82
N HIS A 176 6.53 1.93 24.05
CA HIS A 176 7.14 3.23 23.77
C HIS A 176 7.98 3.12 22.49
N ASP A 177 8.49 4.22 21.99
CA ASP A 177 9.24 4.31 20.74
C ASP A 177 8.43 3.84 19.52
N ALA A 178 9.10 3.30 18.51
CA ALA A 178 8.45 2.95 17.26
C ALA A 178 8.80 1.56 16.75
N PHE A 179 7.78 0.87 16.26
CA PHE A 179 7.93 -0.22 15.31
C PHE A 179 8.05 0.36 13.89
N VAL A 180 9.09 -0.04 13.15
CA VAL A 180 9.35 0.41 11.78
C VAL A 180 9.49 -0.80 10.86
N LEU A 181 8.77 -0.75 9.74
CA LEU A 181 8.85 -1.68 8.62
C LEU A 181 9.31 -0.91 7.38
N GLU A 182 10.40 -1.33 6.75
CA GLU A 182 10.99 -0.61 5.62
C GLU A 182 11.42 -1.56 4.51
N ASN A 183 10.93 -1.32 3.29
CA ASN A 183 11.28 -2.07 2.09
C ASN A 183 12.09 -1.19 1.12
N ARG A 184 13.24 -1.69 0.67
CA ARG A 184 14.15 -1.02 -0.28
C ARG A 184 14.49 -1.85 -1.51
N ARG A 185 13.65 -2.83 -1.86
CA ARG A 185 13.89 -3.74 -2.97
C ARG A 185 13.43 -3.22 -4.33
N GLY A 186 12.92 -1.99 -4.40
CA GLY A 186 12.35 -1.42 -5.63
C GLY A 186 10.94 -1.95 -5.97
N ARG A 187 10.50 -3.02 -5.34
CA ARG A 187 9.17 -3.63 -5.46
C ARG A 187 8.70 -4.19 -4.13
N THR A 188 7.40 -4.48 -4.00
CA THR A 188 6.87 -5.20 -2.83
C THR A 188 7.61 -6.54 -2.67
N SER A 189 8.03 -6.84 -1.45
CA SER A 189 8.83 -8.02 -1.13
C SER A 189 8.10 -8.95 -0.15
N HIS A 190 8.58 -10.20 -0.07
CA HIS A 190 8.11 -11.13 0.95
C HIS A 190 8.56 -10.76 2.36
N GLU A 191 9.65 -9.97 2.48
CA GLU A 191 10.21 -9.58 3.78
C GLU A 191 9.38 -8.50 4.45
N HIS A 192 8.83 -7.56 3.65
CA HIS A 192 8.15 -6.37 4.17
C HIS A 192 6.89 -6.09 3.35
N PHE A 193 5.76 -6.50 3.88
CA PHE A 193 4.47 -6.23 3.27
C PHE A 193 3.96 -4.84 3.68
N PRO A 194 3.40 -4.02 2.77
CA PRO A 194 3.04 -2.62 3.05
C PRO A 194 1.74 -2.49 3.85
N ALA A 195 1.60 -3.25 4.94
CA ALA A 195 0.45 -3.18 5.84
C ALA A 195 0.85 -3.37 7.30
N LEU A 196 0.14 -2.69 8.18
CA LEU A 196 0.21 -2.86 9.63
C LEU A 196 -1.20 -3.00 10.21
N ILE A 197 -1.32 -3.85 11.22
CA ILE A 197 -2.51 -3.96 12.05
C ILE A 197 -2.07 -3.59 13.46
N VAL A 198 -2.76 -2.65 14.09
CA VAL A 198 -2.49 -2.24 15.47
C VAL A 198 -3.76 -2.40 16.27
N GLY A 199 -3.71 -3.04 17.42
CA GLY A 199 -4.93 -3.32 18.17
C GLY A 199 -4.73 -3.38 19.69
N THR A 200 -5.82 -3.65 20.37
CA THR A 200 -5.81 -3.92 21.81
C THR A 200 -5.01 -5.18 22.09
N PRO A 201 -4.27 -5.27 23.22
CA PRO A 201 -3.46 -6.43 23.54
C PRO A 201 -4.24 -7.74 23.46
N GLY A 202 -3.69 -8.72 22.73
CA GLY A 202 -4.30 -10.04 22.59
C GLY A 202 -5.48 -10.09 21.60
N PHE A 203 -5.63 -9.09 20.74
CA PHE A 203 -6.67 -9.15 19.69
C PHE A 203 -6.52 -10.44 18.84
N SER A 204 -7.65 -10.97 18.40
CA SER A 204 -7.72 -12.24 17.67
C SER A 204 -8.67 -12.15 16.47
N GLU A 205 -8.98 -13.28 15.88
CA GLU A 205 -9.90 -13.34 14.73
C GLU A 205 -11.28 -12.74 15.06
N GLN A 206 -11.80 -12.95 16.28
CA GLN A 206 -13.16 -12.55 16.66
C GLN A 206 -13.21 -11.62 17.88
N GLN A 207 -12.08 -11.22 18.43
CA GLN A 207 -12.02 -10.41 19.63
C GLN A 207 -10.98 -9.31 19.54
N GLY A 208 -11.24 -8.23 20.27
CA GLY A 208 -10.38 -7.08 20.33
C GLY A 208 -10.73 -6.05 19.27
N GLU A 209 -10.19 -4.87 19.46
CA GLU A 209 -10.35 -3.74 18.56
C GLU A 209 -9.07 -3.56 17.75
N VAL A 210 -9.19 -3.36 16.46
CA VAL A 210 -8.04 -3.24 15.55
C VAL A 210 -8.19 -2.04 14.60
N TRP A 211 -7.06 -1.41 14.33
CA TRP A 211 -6.85 -0.39 13.31
C TRP A 211 -5.87 -0.97 12.29
N ALA A 212 -6.29 -1.12 11.06
CA ALA A 212 -5.45 -1.65 10.01
C ALA A 212 -5.18 -0.60 8.94
N VAL A 213 -3.98 -0.59 8.43
CA VAL A 213 -3.55 0.30 7.35
C VAL A 213 -2.82 -0.48 6.28
N HIS A 214 -3.10 -0.19 5.00
CA HIS A 214 -2.44 -0.77 3.85
C HIS A 214 -2.08 0.35 2.87
N LEU A 215 -0.79 0.50 2.59
CA LEU A 215 -0.31 1.47 1.62
C LEU A 215 -0.47 0.93 0.20
N GLY A 216 -1.19 1.64 -0.65
CA GLY A 216 -1.40 1.29 -2.06
C GLY A 216 -0.18 1.63 -2.92
N TRP A 217 0.96 1.01 -2.63
CA TRP A 217 2.23 1.25 -3.30
C TRP A 217 3.01 -0.06 -3.49
N SER A 218 3.52 -0.29 -4.68
CA SER A 218 4.27 -1.50 -5.02
C SER A 218 5.80 -1.34 -4.98
N GLY A 219 6.29 -0.12 -4.73
CA GLY A 219 7.72 0.19 -4.66
C GLY A 219 8.30 0.21 -3.25
N ASN A 220 9.42 0.94 -3.10
CA ASN A 220 10.02 1.18 -1.80
C ASN A 220 9.05 1.90 -0.88
N HIS A 221 8.94 1.44 0.36
CA HIS A 221 8.00 2.01 1.31
C HIS A 221 8.52 1.93 2.74
N ARG A 222 7.99 2.81 3.58
CA ARG A 222 8.19 2.74 5.03
C ARG A 222 6.84 2.87 5.72
N MET A 223 6.64 2.04 6.73
CA MET A 223 5.54 2.14 7.67
C MET A 223 6.09 2.24 9.08
N ARG A 224 5.51 3.11 9.87
CA ARG A 224 5.94 3.36 11.24
C ARG A 224 4.73 3.41 12.15
N CYS A 225 4.79 2.75 13.29
CA CYS A 225 3.82 2.89 14.37
C CYS A 225 4.56 3.31 15.63
N GLU A 226 4.16 4.43 16.24
CA GLU A 226 4.85 5.02 17.39
C GLU A 226 3.93 5.20 18.58
N ALA A 227 4.44 4.88 19.77
CA ALA A 227 3.87 5.23 21.05
C ALA A 227 4.69 6.36 21.69
N LYS A 228 4.05 7.51 21.90
CA LYS A 228 4.66 8.68 22.53
C LYS A 228 4.63 8.59 24.03
N THR A 229 5.52 9.31 24.69
CA THR A 229 5.61 9.37 26.17
C THR A 229 4.35 10.00 26.82
N ASP A 230 3.56 10.76 26.04
CA ASP A 230 2.29 11.34 26.48
C ASP A 230 1.08 10.41 26.32
N GLY A 231 1.29 9.16 25.92
CA GLY A 231 0.28 8.12 25.72
C GLY A 231 -0.30 8.07 24.29
N ARG A 232 -0.15 9.15 23.51
CA ARG A 232 -0.64 9.14 22.11
C ARG A 232 0.07 8.11 21.27
N ARG A 233 -0.67 7.55 20.33
CA ARG A 233 -0.14 6.61 19.33
C ARG A 233 -0.57 7.06 17.93
N TYR A 234 0.26 6.78 16.95
CA TYR A 234 -0.06 7.03 15.55
C TYR A 234 0.65 6.05 14.63
N VAL A 235 0.12 5.93 13.43
CA VAL A 235 0.75 5.20 12.33
C VAL A 235 1.07 6.15 11.20
N GLN A 236 2.24 5.94 10.57
CA GLN A 236 2.65 6.64 9.35
C GLN A 236 2.94 5.64 8.25
N ALA A 237 2.60 6.02 7.01
CA ALA A 237 2.87 5.22 5.82
C ALA A 237 3.32 6.14 4.66
N GLU A 238 4.36 5.73 3.95
CA GLU A 238 4.97 6.53 2.89
C GLU A 238 5.59 5.68 1.78
N ALA A 239 5.59 6.23 0.54
CA ALA A 239 6.55 5.80 -0.46
C ALA A 239 7.93 6.29 -0.03
N LEU A 240 8.91 5.39 -0.01
CA LEU A 240 10.27 5.72 0.43
C LEU A 240 11.09 6.26 -0.73
N TRP A 241 11.53 7.50 -0.60
CA TRP A 241 12.41 8.17 -1.55
C TRP A 241 13.87 8.11 -1.08
N MET A 242 14.78 7.98 -2.01
CA MET A 242 16.21 8.12 -1.72
C MET A 242 16.56 9.61 -1.66
N PRO A 243 17.59 10.00 -0.89
CA PRO A 243 18.04 11.39 -0.83
C PRO A 243 18.33 11.95 -2.23
N GLY A 244 17.73 13.10 -2.56
CA GLY A 244 17.87 13.74 -3.86
C GLY A 244 17.02 13.16 -5.00
N GLU A 245 16.25 12.11 -4.75
CA GLU A 245 15.39 11.49 -5.78
C GLU A 245 14.22 12.38 -6.19
N LYS A 246 13.66 13.14 -5.24
CA LYS A 246 12.50 13.99 -5.47
C LYS A 246 12.77 15.44 -5.10
N ALA A 247 12.49 16.32 -6.06
CA ALA A 247 12.44 17.76 -5.87
C ALA A 247 11.21 18.32 -6.56
N LEU A 248 10.56 19.27 -5.95
CA LEU A 248 9.42 19.99 -6.53
C LEU A 248 9.86 21.34 -7.03
N ARG A 249 9.78 21.56 -8.33
CA ARG A 249 9.88 22.88 -8.95
C ARG A 249 8.66 23.70 -8.59
N LYS A 250 8.71 25.00 -8.84
CA LYS A 250 7.55 25.86 -8.66
C LYS A 250 6.34 25.33 -9.43
N ASN A 251 5.20 25.26 -8.75
CA ASN A 251 3.91 24.73 -9.21
C ASN A 251 3.89 23.21 -9.52
N GLU A 252 4.96 22.49 -9.25
CA GLU A 252 4.93 21.02 -9.29
C GLU A 252 4.26 20.46 -8.04
N THR A 253 3.52 19.36 -8.24
CA THR A 253 2.79 18.66 -7.19
C THR A 253 3.23 17.21 -7.11
N LEU A 254 3.53 16.72 -5.90
CA LEU A 254 3.73 15.32 -5.59
C LEU A 254 2.55 14.77 -4.80
N TYR A 255 2.07 13.61 -5.18
CA TYR A 255 1.04 12.86 -4.44
C TYR A 255 1.67 11.74 -3.62
N THR A 256 1.18 11.52 -2.41
CA THR A 256 1.41 10.24 -1.74
C THR A 256 0.63 9.13 -2.46
N PRO A 257 1.03 7.86 -2.35
CA PRO A 257 0.11 6.77 -2.61
C PRO A 257 -1.16 6.89 -1.75
N TRP A 258 -2.25 6.23 -2.15
CA TRP A 258 -3.41 6.08 -1.29
C TRP A 258 -3.08 5.17 -0.09
N LEU A 259 -3.45 5.59 1.10
CA LEU A 259 -3.51 4.75 2.29
C LEU A 259 -4.95 4.27 2.46
N TYR A 260 -5.13 2.97 2.56
CA TYR A 260 -6.40 2.32 2.85
C TYR A 260 -6.39 1.87 4.30
N ALA A 261 -7.28 2.42 5.09
CA ALA A 261 -7.31 2.20 6.53
C ALA A 261 -8.70 1.76 6.99
N CYS A 262 -8.79 0.94 8.01
CA CYS A 262 -10.07 0.61 8.63
C CYS A 262 -9.93 0.42 10.13
N HIS A 263 -11.06 0.56 10.82
CA HIS A 263 -11.24 0.22 12.21
C HIS A 263 -12.26 -0.93 12.33
N SER A 264 -11.99 -1.89 13.20
CA SER A 264 -12.92 -2.97 13.52
C SER A 264 -12.96 -3.20 15.02
N ALA A 265 -14.17 -3.27 15.59
CA ALA A 265 -14.40 -3.69 16.96
C ALA A 265 -14.57 -5.23 17.10
N ASP A 266 -14.63 -5.94 15.96
CA ASP A 266 -14.88 -7.38 15.86
C ASP A 266 -13.62 -8.15 15.44
N GLY A 267 -12.46 -7.73 15.92
CA GLY A 267 -11.18 -8.35 15.64
C GLY A 267 -10.78 -8.36 14.16
N LEU A 268 -9.92 -9.32 13.79
CA LEU A 268 -9.39 -9.47 12.44
C LEU A 268 -10.44 -9.87 11.42
N ASN A 269 -11.47 -10.64 11.79
CA ASN A 269 -12.55 -11.03 10.89
C ASN A 269 -13.37 -9.81 10.45
N GLY A 270 -13.73 -8.93 11.37
CA GLY A 270 -14.44 -7.70 11.03
C GLY A 270 -13.62 -6.82 10.07
N MET A 271 -12.33 -6.66 10.36
CA MET A 271 -11.38 -5.97 9.50
C MET A 271 -11.31 -6.61 8.10
N SER A 272 -11.08 -7.92 8.03
CA SER A 272 -10.96 -8.65 6.75
C SER A 272 -12.22 -8.50 5.90
N GLN A 273 -13.40 -8.60 6.50
CA GLN A 273 -14.67 -8.44 5.78
C GLN A 273 -14.86 -7.03 5.22
N GLN A 274 -14.38 -5.97 5.92
CA GLN A 274 -14.40 -4.61 5.40
C GLN A 274 -13.52 -4.50 4.16
N TYR A 275 -12.27 -4.98 4.21
CA TYR A 275 -11.36 -4.99 3.04
C TYR A 275 -11.91 -5.85 1.90
N HIS A 276 -12.46 -7.03 2.18
CA HIS A 276 -13.02 -7.90 1.15
C HIS A 276 -14.19 -7.25 0.40
N ARG A 277 -15.10 -6.56 1.11
CA ARG A 277 -16.18 -5.79 0.49
C ARG A 277 -15.61 -4.68 -0.38
N PHE A 278 -14.73 -3.87 0.18
CA PHE A 278 -14.08 -2.78 -0.55
C PHE A 278 -13.38 -3.26 -1.83
N LEU A 279 -12.60 -4.34 -1.73
CA LEU A 279 -11.88 -4.89 -2.88
C LEU A 279 -12.84 -5.34 -3.98
N ARG A 280 -13.95 -6.02 -3.63
CA ARG A 280 -14.94 -6.47 -4.60
C ARG A 280 -15.70 -5.32 -5.24
N ASP A 281 -16.05 -4.31 -4.45
CA ASP A 281 -16.96 -3.26 -4.88
C ASP A 281 -16.21 -2.12 -5.63
N GLU A 282 -14.96 -1.83 -5.25
CA GLU A 282 -14.25 -0.65 -5.76
C GLU A 282 -12.95 -0.96 -6.54
N ILE A 283 -12.24 -2.04 -6.23
CA ILE A 283 -10.91 -2.30 -6.78
C ILE A 283 -10.95 -3.36 -7.89
N ILE A 284 -11.52 -4.51 -7.59
CA ILE A 284 -11.51 -5.66 -8.49
C ILE A 284 -12.65 -5.51 -9.51
N ARG A 285 -12.29 -5.56 -10.79
CA ARG A 285 -13.23 -5.51 -11.91
C ARG A 285 -13.27 -6.86 -12.60
N PHE A 286 -14.10 -7.75 -12.08
CA PHE A 286 -14.36 -9.02 -12.77
C PHE A 286 -15.42 -8.83 -13.86
N PRO A 287 -15.35 -9.60 -14.96
CA PRO A 287 -16.49 -9.74 -15.87
C PRO A 287 -17.68 -10.31 -15.11
N GLU A 288 -18.85 -9.66 -15.22
CA GLU A 288 -20.05 -9.97 -14.41
C GLU A 288 -20.53 -11.43 -14.50
N GLN A 289 -20.24 -12.10 -15.62
CA GLN A 289 -20.73 -13.46 -15.90
C GLN A 289 -19.62 -14.49 -16.01
N LYS A 290 -18.39 -14.16 -15.61
CA LYS A 290 -17.26 -15.08 -15.70
C LYS A 290 -16.65 -15.34 -14.32
N PRO A 291 -17.00 -16.45 -13.66
CA PRO A 291 -16.33 -16.84 -12.41
C PRO A 291 -14.85 -17.11 -12.67
N ARG A 292 -14.06 -17.10 -11.61
CA ARG A 292 -12.65 -17.50 -11.69
C ARG A 292 -12.57 -18.99 -12.03
N PRO A 293 -11.88 -19.35 -13.12
CA PRO A 293 -11.77 -20.76 -13.50
C PRO A 293 -10.83 -21.52 -12.56
N VAL A 294 -11.08 -22.81 -12.41
CA VAL A 294 -10.14 -23.74 -11.77
C VAL A 294 -8.97 -23.97 -12.70
N HIS A 295 -7.75 -23.70 -12.24
CA HIS A 295 -6.54 -23.76 -13.04
C HIS A 295 -5.73 -25.03 -12.76
N LEU A 296 -5.09 -25.58 -13.78
CA LEU A 296 -3.91 -26.40 -13.65
C LEU A 296 -2.75 -25.68 -14.35
N ASN A 297 -1.66 -25.49 -13.62
CA ASN A 297 -0.37 -25.01 -14.13
C ASN A 297 0.59 -26.18 -14.20
N THR A 298 1.39 -26.29 -15.27
CA THR A 298 2.23 -27.45 -15.52
C THR A 298 3.56 -27.44 -14.75
N TRP A 299 3.94 -26.36 -14.07
CA TRP A 299 5.27 -26.20 -13.47
C TRP A 299 5.69 -27.40 -12.61
N GLU A 300 4.93 -27.70 -11.57
CA GLU A 300 5.24 -28.79 -10.65
C GLU A 300 5.18 -30.22 -11.30
N GLY A 301 4.53 -30.31 -12.45
CA GLY A 301 4.35 -31.58 -13.16
C GLY A 301 5.46 -31.93 -14.13
N ILE A 302 6.10 -30.93 -14.75
CA ILE A 302 7.07 -31.16 -15.84
C ILE A 302 8.31 -30.26 -15.77
N TYR A 303 8.32 -29.20 -15.00
CA TYR A 303 9.37 -28.17 -14.99
C TYR A 303 9.77 -27.78 -16.42
N PHE A 304 11.06 -27.82 -16.77
CA PHE A 304 11.57 -27.50 -18.12
C PHE A 304 11.41 -28.65 -19.15
N ASN A 305 10.92 -29.81 -18.74
CA ASN A 305 10.81 -30.98 -19.62
C ASN A 305 9.48 -30.96 -20.42
N HIS A 306 9.40 -30.04 -21.36
CA HIS A 306 8.22 -29.87 -22.22
C HIS A 306 8.18 -30.93 -23.33
N ASN A 307 7.20 -31.83 -23.25
CA ASN A 307 6.83 -32.79 -24.28
C ASN A 307 5.35 -32.57 -24.65
N PRO A 308 5.03 -32.15 -25.90
CA PRO A 308 3.66 -31.86 -26.32
C PRO A 308 2.67 -33.02 -26.11
N ASP A 309 3.08 -34.26 -26.41
CA ASP A 309 2.17 -35.39 -26.24
C ASP A 309 1.84 -35.68 -24.79
N TYR A 310 2.85 -35.58 -23.91
CA TYR A 310 2.62 -35.74 -22.48
C TYR A 310 1.77 -34.58 -21.91
N ILE A 311 1.99 -33.34 -22.38
CA ILE A 311 1.19 -32.15 -21.99
C ILE A 311 -0.27 -32.33 -22.40
N MET A 312 -0.54 -32.83 -23.62
CA MET A 312 -1.90 -33.13 -24.10
C MET A 312 -2.59 -34.22 -23.27
N GLN A 313 -1.87 -35.30 -22.90
CA GLN A 313 -2.40 -36.34 -22.02
C GLN A 313 -2.69 -35.79 -20.61
N MET A 314 -1.84 -34.89 -20.09
CA MET A 314 -2.09 -34.21 -18.82
C MET A 314 -3.35 -33.34 -18.90
N ALA A 315 -3.56 -32.62 -20.01
CA ALA A 315 -4.76 -31.83 -20.25
C ALA A 315 -6.03 -32.67 -20.29
N GLU A 316 -6.01 -33.87 -20.90
CA GLU A 316 -7.15 -34.81 -20.89
C GLU A 316 -7.54 -35.22 -19.46
N ARG A 317 -6.52 -35.59 -18.66
CA ARG A 317 -6.76 -35.96 -17.25
C ARG A 317 -7.30 -34.76 -16.43
N ALA A 318 -6.74 -33.57 -16.68
CA ALA A 318 -7.18 -32.34 -16.01
C ALA A 318 -8.64 -32.00 -16.34
N ALA A 319 -9.03 -32.10 -17.61
CA ALA A 319 -10.41 -31.88 -18.03
C ALA A 319 -11.39 -32.86 -17.37
N ALA A 320 -11.03 -34.12 -17.26
CA ALA A 320 -11.82 -35.16 -16.61
C ALA A 320 -12.03 -34.88 -15.09
N LEU A 321 -11.10 -34.13 -14.45
CA LEU A 321 -11.18 -33.72 -13.05
C LEU A 321 -11.94 -32.39 -12.86
N GLY A 322 -12.38 -31.75 -13.94
CA GLY A 322 -13.13 -30.49 -13.87
C GLY A 322 -12.24 -29.23 -13.88
N VAL A 323 -10.99 -29.33 -14.33
CA VAL A 323 -10.14 -28.15 -14.60
C VAL A 323 -10.74 -27.35 -15.75
N GLU A 324 -10.78 -26.04 -15.60
CA GLU A 324 -11.39 -25.12 -16.57
C GLU A 324 -10.37 -24.32 -17.38
N ARG A 325 -9.14 -24.19 -16.87
CA ARG A 325 -8.02 -23.54 -17.56
C ARG A 325 -6.73 -24.32 -17.38
N PHE A 326 -6.08 -24.62 -18.49
CA PHE A 326 -4.80 -25.33 -18.52
C PHE A 326 -3.70 -24.36 -18.94
N ILE A 327 -2.64 -24.24 -18.12
CA ILE A 327 -1.57 -23.25 -18.29
C ILE A 327 -0.25 -24.00 -18.45
N ILE A 328 0.46 -23.78 -19.58
CA ILE A 328 1.85 -24.18 -19.68
C ILE A 328 2.76 -23.12 -19.03
N ASP A 329 3.68 -23.61 -18.23
CA ASP A 329 4.60 -22.75 -17.46
C ASP A 329 5.98 -22.64 -18.15
N ASP A 330 6.99 -22.19 -17.41
CA ASP A 330 8.36 -21.96 -17.87
C ASP A 330 8.94 -23.19 -18.61
N GLY A 331 9.77 -22.92 -19.64
CA GLY A 331 10.41 -23.96 -20.42
C GLY A 331 9.89 -24.15 -21.85
N TRP A 332 8.85 -23.43 -22.28
CA TRP A 332 8.25 -23.53 -23.61
C TRP A 332 9.03 -22.80 -24.71
N PHE A 333 9.88 -21.83 -24.34
CA PHE A 333 10.56 -20.94 -25.28
C PHE A 333 11.99 -21.39 -25.59
N LYS A 334 12.54 -20.85 -26.68
CA LYS A 334 13.82 -21.24 -27.29
C LYS A 334 14.97 -21.27 -26.30
N GLY A 335 15.63 -22.42 -26.16
CA GLY A 335 16.81 -22.59 -25.32
C GLY A 335 16.56 -22.65 -23.82
N ARG A 336 15.29 -22.58 -23.37
CA ARG A 336 14.92 -22.62 -21.94
C ARG A 336 14.88 -24.07 -21.43
N ASN A 337 16.03 -24.63 -21.09
CA ASN A 337 16.18 -25.98 -20.54
C ASN A 337 16.47 -25.98 -19.03
N ASP A 338 16.83 -24.85 -18.50
CA ASP A 338 17.04 -24.57 -17.09
C ASP A 338 16.83 -23.05 -16.82
N ASP A 339 17.05 -22.60 -15.58
CA ASP A 339 16.82 -21.22 -15.15
C ASP A 339 17.98 -20.24 -15.49
N ARG A 340 19.07 -20.71 -16.11
CA ARG A 340 20.29 -19.93 -16.35
C ARG A 340 20.34 -19.22 -17.68
N ALA A 341 19.47 -19.60 -18.62
CA ALA A 341 19.50 -19.08 -19.99
C ALA A 341 18.09 -18.75 -20.53
N ALA A 342 18.07 -18.01 -21.62
CA ALA A 342 16.95 -17.74 -22.52
C ALA A 342 15.79 -16.91 -21.95
N LEU A 343 15.78 -16.49 -20.68
CA LEU A 343 14.73 -15.62 -20.15
C LEU A 343 14.78 -14.26 -20.88
N GLY A 344 13.69 -13.93 -21.54
CA GLY A 344 13.58 -12.78 -22.46
C GLY A 344 13.29 -13.18 -23.92
N ASP A 345 13.62 -14.43 -24.31
CA ASP A 345 13.48 -14.94 -25.67
C ASP A 345 12.13 -15.64 -25.86
N TRP A 346 11.04 -14.89 -25.87
CA TRP A 346 9.67 -15.42 -25.93
C TRP A 346 9.28 -15.99 -27.30
N TYR A 347 10.14 -16.87 -27.87
CA TYR A 347 9.91 -17.61 -29.09
C TYR A 347 9.72 -19.08 -28.77
N THR A 348 8.75 -19.71 -29.41
CA THR A 348 8.55 -21.17 -29.22
C THR A 348 9.82 -21.97 -29.53
N ASP A 349 10.21 -22.88 -28.64
CA ASP A 349 11.32 -23.80 -28.88
C ASP A 349 10.93 -24.84 -29.94
N GLU A 350 11.58 -24.79 -31.10
CA GLU A 350 11.27 -25.67 -32.24
C GLU A 350 11.67 -27.13 -31.97
N GLN A 351 12.61 -27.39 -31.07
CA GLN A 351 12.99 -28.75 -30.69
C GLN A 351 11.93 -29.42 -29.81
N LYS A 352 11.36 -28.64 -28.85
CA LYS A 352 10.28 -29.12 -27.98
C LYS A 352 8.92 -29.08 -28.69
N TYR A 353 8.70 -28.13 -29.53
CA TYR A 353 7.44 -27.90 -30.25
C TYR A 353 7.68 -27.77 -31.76
N PRO A 354 7.99 -28.85 -32.47
CA PRO A 354 8.33 -28.79 -33.90
C PRO A 354 7.18 -28.28 -34.79
N ASN A 355 5.95 -28.34 -34.31
CA ASN A 355 4.76 -27.80 -34.99
C ASN A 355 4.23 -26.52 -34.27
N GLY A 356 5.06 -25.86 -33.47
CA GLY A 356 4.66 -24.73 -32.62
C GLY A 356 3.69 -25.13 -31.51
N LEU A 357 3.17 -24.13 -30.82
CA LEU A 357 2.23 -24.35 -29.70
C LEU A 357 0.78 -24.62 -30.14
N MET A 358 0.46 -24.38 -31.41
CA MET A 358 -0.94 -24.47 -31.89
C MET A 358 -1.56 -25.87 -31.72
N PRO A 359 -0.85 -27.01 -31.92
CA PRO A 359 -1.44 -28.30 -31.63
C PRO A 359 -1.90 -28.46 -30.18
N VAL A 360 -1.08 -28.06 -29.20
CA VAL A 360 -1.41 -28.12 -27.77
C VAL A 360 -2.58 -27.17 -27.47
N ILE A 361 -2.53 -25.95 -27.98
CA ILE A 361 -3.62 -24.96 -27.78
C ILE A 361 -4.96 -25.50 -28.29
N LYS A 362 -4.98 -26.04 -29.51
CA LYS A 362 -6.21 -26.61 -30.09
C LYS A 362 -6.72 -27.80 -29.28
N HIS A 363 -5.81 -28.69 -28.84
CA HIS A 363 -6.18 -29.82 -28.03
C HIS A 363 -6.81 -29.43 -26.71
N VAL A 364 -6.18 -28.52 -25.94
CA VAL A 364 -6.72 -27.97 -24.68
C VAL A 364 -8.10 -27.36 -24.89
N LYS A 365 -8.26 -26.55 -25.94
CA LYS A 365 -9.55 -25.91 -26.26
C LYS A 365 -10.61 -26.92 -26.70
N SER A 366 -10.25 -28.01 -27.39
CA SER A 366 -11.20 -29.07 -27.78
C SER A 366 -11.75 -29.84 -26.57
N LEU A 367 -11.04 -29.82 -25.45
CA LEU A 367 -11.48 -30.40 -24.18
C LEU A 367 -12.39 -29.45 -23.37
N GLY A 368 -12.73 -28.28 -23.92
CA GLY A 368 -13.58 -27.27 -23.27
C GLY A 368 -12.86 -26.37 -22.28
N MET A 369 -11.52 -26.46 -22.19
CA MET A 369 -10.74 -25.62 -21.29
C MET A 369 -10.21 -24.37 -21.98
N GLU A 370 -9.97 -23.32 -21.18
CA GLU A 370 -9.16 -22.17 -21.60
C GLU A 370 -7.68 -22.55 -21.60
N PHE A 371 -6.89 -21.89 -22.47
CA PHE A 371 -5.44 -22.07 -22.51
C PHE A 371 -4.73 -20.84 -21.95
N GLY A 372 -3.71 -21.04 -21.14
CA GLY A 372 -2.81 -20.02 -20.61
C GLY A 372 -1.35 -20.36 -20.91
N ILE A 373 -0.51 -19.32 -20.89
CA ILE A 373 0.94 -19.43 -21.06
C ILE A 373 1.64 -18.50 -20.06
N TRP A 374 2.70 -19.03 -19.45
CA TRP A 374 3.53 -18.27 -18.51
C TRP A 374 4.56 -17.40 -19.23
N VAL A 375 4.77 -16.19 -18.72
CA VAL A 375 5.84 -15.26 -19.10
C VAL A 375 6.32 -14.50 -17.87
N GLU A 376 7.61 -14.17 -17.82
CA GLU A 376 8.25 -13.37 -16.74
C GLU A 376 8.96 -12.15 -17.35
N PRO A 377 8.22 -11.08 -17.69
CA PRO A 377 8.78 -9.96 -18.45
C PRO A 377 9.67 -9.00 -17.63
N GLU A 378 9.70 -9.15 -16.31
CA GLU A 378 10.50 -8.32 -15.40
C GLU A 378 11.96 -8.76 -15.27
N MET A 379 12.32 -9.94 -15.79
CA MET A 379 13.64 -10.51 -15.66
C MET A 379 14.22 -10.88 -17.03
N ILE A 380 15.54 -10.91 -17.11
CA ILE A 380 16.29 -11.32 -18.30
C ILE A 380 17.53 -12.12 -17.89
N ASN A 381 17.88 -13.16 -18.66
CA ASN A 381 19.18 -13.82 -18.50
C ASN A 381 20.23 -13.12 -19.37
N PRO A 382 21.47 -12.97 -18.89
CA PRO A 382 22.59 -12.56 -19.75
C PRO A 382 22.80 -13.49 -20.96
N ASP A 383 22.55 -14.77 -20.78
CA ASP A 383 22.52 -15.74 -21.89
C ASP A 383 21.12 -15.79 -22.52
N SER A 384 20.76 -14.73 -23.23
CA SER A 384 19.57 -14.63 -24.06
C SER A 384 19.87 -13.82 -25.33
N ASP A 385 19.09 -14.01 -26.38
CA ASP A 385 19.19 -13.23 -27.60
C ASP A 385 18.77 -11.77 -27.32
N LEU A 386 17.75 -11.57 -26.49
CA LEU A 386 17.29 -10.23 -26.09
C LEU A 386 18.39 -9.44 -25.39
N PHE A 387 19.12 -10.03 -24.43
CA PHE A 387 20.23 -9.36 -23.76
C PHE A 387 21.36 -9.02 -24.74
N ARG A 388 21.73 -9.92 -25.65
CA ARG A 388 22.75 -9.69 -26.66
C ARG A 388 22.40 -8.55 -27.62
N LEU A 389 21.11 -8.38 -27.93
CA LEU A 389 20.63 -7.32 -28.82
C LEU A 389 20.45 -5.97 -28.11
N HIS A 390 20.03 -6.02 -26.85
CA HIS A 390 19.64 -4.83 -26.07
C HIS A 390 20.18 -4.86 -24.64
N PRO A 391 21.51 -4.89 -24.44
CA PRO A 391 22.11 -4.86 -23.10
C PRO A 391 21.81 -3.54 -22.35
N ASP A 392 21.49 -2.48 -23.08
CA ASP A 392 21.10 -1.17 -22.58
C ASP A 392 19.70 -1.12 -21.94
N TRP A 393 18.88 -2.16 -22.12
CA TRP A 393 17.56 -2.25 -21.49
C TRP A 393 17.62 -2.74 -20.04
N VAL A 394 18.77 -3.28 -19.62
CA VAL A 394 18.94 -3.76 -18.25
C VAL A 394 19.08 -2.59 -17.28
N LEU A 395 18.26 -2.58 -16.25
CA LEU A 395 18.41 -1.62 -15.16
C LEU A 395 19.62 -2.00 -14.32
N SER A 396 20.74 -1.33 -14.53
CA SER A 396 22.00 -1.56 -13.83
C SER A 396 22.64 -0.25 -13.37
N MET A 397 23.53 -0.35 -12.36
CA MET A 397 24.36 0.79 -11.96
C MET A 397 25.41 1.06 -13.05
N PRO A 398 25.67 2.33 -13.44
CA PRO A 398 26.60 2.66 -14.54
C PRO A 398 28.03 2.15 -14.34
N VAL A 399 28.43 1.80 -13.12
CA VAL A 399 29.79 1.39 -12.75
C VAL A 399 29.94 -0.13 -12.64
N TYR A 400 28.84 -0.86 -12.65
CA TYR A 400 28.85 -2.32 -12.56
C TYR A 400 28.37 -2.91 -13.88
N SER A 401 29.20 -3.76 -14.51
CA SER A 401 28.75 -4.58 -15.63
C SER A 401 27.66 -5.54 -15.17
N ALA A 402 26.64 -5.72 -15.97
CA ALA A 402 25.58 -6.67 -15.74
C ALA A 402 26.10 -8.11 -15.61
#